data_84033d1b1514a62dba59fb7c0eb4d7de
#
_entry.id   84033d1b1514a62dba59fb7c0eb4d7de
#
_cell.length_a   1.000
_cell.length_b   1.000
_cell.length_c   1.000
_cell.angle_alpha   90.00
_cell.angle_beta   90.00
_cell.angle_gamma   90.00
#
_symmetry.space_group_name_H-M   'P 1'
#
loop_
_entity.id
_entity.type
_entity.pdbx_description
1 polymer ?
#
loop_
_entity_poly.entity_id
_entity_poly.type
_entity_poly.pdbx_seq_one_letter_code
_entity_poly.pdbx_strand_id
1 'polypeptide(L)'
;MKIGFLSVGTEILLGDTVNTNLTNLGKRLYDAGFKLNKEITISDNEKEIHDAITYLLESCDVVVTSGGLGPTEDDITKEVISNSLSLDLELDESHVDWMKERWKSRGLIMPETNIKQAYIPVGSEKLINTQGTAPGIRISKNDKEIFIFPGPPREFIPLVEDELLPYLSENFEKHDTDYQFIMFFNQAESSLAAEIDKFKPEGLDIAYLASRGIIKLRFDRNSVSKIDFDIFINKIDEIFSDDILAYENISVEKALGSLVAKNDIKVSFVESITGGLLSSLLVKNPGISKYFIGSDVVYGNQAKSILLNDNDIDFENWEELCVNLTHSSLEKYKTDICLTILGEAGPLSSSKYSVGTTVSYTHLTLP
;
A
#
# COMPACT_ATOMS: atom_id res chain seq x y z
N MET A 1 -0.23 -2.30 26.02
CA MET A 1 0.57 -1.22 25.41
C MET A 1 -0.26 -0.48 24.36
N LYS A 2 -0.16 0.84 24.27
CA LYS A 2 -0.81 1.69 23.26
C LYS A 2 0.24 2.40 22.42
N ILE A 3 0.07 2.37 21.09
CA ILE A 3 0.99 3.01 20.14
C ILE A 3 0.30 4.21 19.51
N GLY A 4 0.97 5.37 19.53
CA GLY A 4 0.57 6.59 18.83
C GLY A 4 1.48 6.84 17.62
N PHE A 5 0.94 7.48 16.57
CA PHE A 5 1.68 7.92 15.41
C PHE A 5 1.47 9.42 15.17
N LEU A 6 2.54 10.14 14.95
CA LEU A 6 2.53 11.57 14.65
C LEU A 6 3.17 11.79 13.28
N SER A 7 2.38 12.21 12.32
CA SER A 7 2.86 12.62 11.00
C SER A 7 3.05 14.14 10.99
N VAL A 8 4.25 14.61 10.72
CA VAL A 8 4.58 16.02 10.58
C VAL A 8 4.88 16.31 9.11
N GLY A 9 4.09 17.18 8.49
CA GLY A 9 4.25 17.57 7.10
C GLY A 9 3.05 18.37 6.59
N THR A 10 3.29 19.61 6.27
CA THR A 10 2.28 20.55 5.73
C THR A 10 1.71 20.05 4.40
N GLU A 11 2.54 19.41 3.55
CA GLU A 11 2.14 18.83 2.26
C GLU A 11 1.11 17.69 2.39
N ILE A 12 1.09 17.01 3.54
CA ILE A 12 0.09 15.97 3.82
C ILE A 12 -1.28 16.62 4.06
N LEU A 13 -1.32 17.70 4.85
CA LEU A 13 -2.56 18.43 5.15
C LEU A 13 -3.11 19.18 3.94
N LEU A 14 -2.24 19.66 3.05
CA LEU A 14 -2.63 20.30 1.79
C LEU A 14 -3.11 19.29 0.74
N GLY A 15 -2.87 18.00 0.95
CA GLY A 15 -3.24 16.95 0.01
C GLY A 15 -2.27 16.79 -1.16
N ASP A 16 -1.12 17.44 -1.13
CA ASP A 16 -0.07 17.31 -2.14
C ASP A 16 0.60 15.92 -2.07
N THR A 17 0.61 15.33 -0.88
CA THR A 17 1.20 14.01 -0.62
C THR A 17 0.26 13.13 0.20
N VAL A 18 0.09 11.89 -0.24
CA VAL A 18 -0.67 10.87 0.53
C VAL A 18 0.19 10.36 1.68
N ASN A 19 -0.36 10.31 2.90
CA ASN A 19 0.30 9.73 4.07
C ASN A 19 0.45 8.21 3.94
N THR A 20 1.41 7.77 3.13
CA THR A 20 1.69 6.34 2.95
C THR A 20 2.39 5.73 4.15
N ASN A 21 3.09 6.52 5.00
CA ASN A 21 3.75 6.05 6.21
C ASN A 21 2.75 5.54 7.24
N LEU A 22 1.60 6.21 7.40
CA LEU A 22 0.50 5.71 8.24
C LEU A 22 0.05 4.30 7.83
N THR A 23 -0.23 4.11 6.54
CA THR A 23 -0.65 2.80 6.00
C THR A 23 0.43 1.74 6.19
N ASN A 24 1.70 2.11 5.92
CA ASN A 24 2.84 1.21 6.06
C ASN A 24 3.09 0.82 7.52
N LEU A 25 3.04 1.77 8.44
CA LEU A 25 3.22 1.51 9.87
C LEU A 25 2.08 0.63 10.40
N GLY A 26 0.83 1.00 10.14
CA GLY A 26 -0.34 0.27 10.62
C GLY A 26 -0.32 -1.20 10.16
N LYS A 27 0.02 -1.44 8.89
CA LYS A 27 0.13 -2.80 8.36
C LYS A 27 1.25 -3.60 9.03
N ARG A 28 2.45 -3.03 9.18
CA ARG A 28 3.60 -3.72 9.77
C ARG A 28 3.44 -3.99 11.25
N LEU A 29 2.89 -3.05 12.00
CA LEU A 29 2.52 -3.26 13.40
C LEU A 29 1.54 -4.43 13.51
N TYR A 30 0.51 -4.42 12.68
CA TYR A 30 -0.49 -5.47 12.63
C TYR A 30 0.13 -6.85 12.32
N ASP A 31 0.95 -6.94 11.27
CA ASP A 31 1.63 -8.19 10.87
C ASP A 31 2.59 -8.70 11.98
N ALA A 32 3.10 -7.79 12.83
CA ALA A 32 3.95 -8.12 13.98
C ALA A 32 3.17 -8.43 15.27
N GLY A 33 1.82 -8.36 15.27
CA GLY A 33 0.96 -8.60 16.42
C GLY A 33 0.75 -7.37 17.32
N PHE A 34 0.91 -6.16 16.78
CA PHE A 34 0.66 -4.91 17.48
C PHE A 34 -0.44 -4.09 16.83
N LYS A 35 -0.97 -3.10 17.56
CA LYS A 35 -2.05 -2.25 17.05
C LYS A 35 -1.67 -0.78 17.18
N LEU A 36 -1.83 -0.04 16.07
CA LEU A 36 -1.83 1.42 16.12
C LEU A 36 -3.13 1.90 16.76
N ASN A 37 -3.01 2.70 17.83
CA ASN A 37 -4.17 3.12 18.63
C ASN A 37 -4.63 4.55 18.30
N LYS A 38 -3.69 5.43 17.99
CA LYS A 38 -3.96 6.84 17.66
C LYS A 38 -3.08 7.32 16.52
N GLU A 39 -3.60 8.21 15.73
CA GLU A 39 -2.87 8.92 14.67
C GLU A 39 -3.23 10.41 14.72
N ILE A 40 -2.22 11.25 14.54
CA ILE A 40 -2.36 12.71 14.40
C ILE A 40 -1.47 13.13 13.24
N THR A 41 -2.02 13.90 12.31
CA THR A 41 -1.27 14.57 11.25
C THR A 41 -1.32 16.08 11.47
N ILE A 42 -0.17 16.74 11.46
CA ILE A 42 -0.02 18.18 11.72
C ILE A 42 0.91 18.84 10.71
N SER A 43 0.88 20.16 10.69
CA SER A 43 1.83 20.98 9.92
C SER A 43 3.21 21.07 10.62
N ASP A 44 4.20 21.59 9.89
CA ASP A 44 5.55 21.85 10.41
C ASP A 44 5.55 23.13 11.31
N ASN A 45 4.71 23.12 12.33
CA ASN A 45 4.52 24.22 13.26
C ASN A 45 4.93 23.81 14.68
N GLU A 46 5.77 24.60 15.32
CA GLU A 46 6.32 24.31 16.66
C GLU A 46 5.22 24.03 17.69
N LYS A 47 4.19 24.86 17.75
CA LYS A 47 3.10 24.71 18.70
C LYS A 47 2.29 23.45 18.44
N GLU A 48 1.97 23.17 17.17
CA GLU A 48 1.21 21.98 16.81
C GLU A 48 1.97 20.70 17.13
N ILE A 49 3.29 20.65 16.86
CA ILE A 49 4.15 19.53 17.22
C ILE A 49 4.16 19.32 18.74
N HIS A 50 4.35 20.42 19.51
CA HIS A 50 4.36 20.36 20.98
C HIS A 50 3.04 19.83 21.55
N ASP A 51 1.92 20.39 21.10
CA ASP A 51 0.59 19.99 21.58
C ASP A 51 0.27 18.52 21.21
N ALA A 52 0.60 18.10 20.00
CA ALA A 52 0.36 16.74 19.51
C ALA A 52 1.23 15.70 20.24
N ILE A 53 2.53 15.94 20.40
CA ILE A 53 3.41 15.00 21.11
C ILE A 53 3.00 14.88 22.58
N THR A 54 2.66 15.99 23.24
CA THR A 54 2.18 15.97 24.63
C THR A 54 0.91 15.13 24.76
N TYR A 55 -0.08 15.35 23.91
CA TYR A 55 -1.33 14.57 23.90
C TYR A 55 -1.11 13.08 23.66
N LEU A 56 -0.20 12.73 22.74
CA LEU A 56 0.11 11.33 22.47
C LEU A 56 0.82 10.68 23.66
N LEU A 57 1.76 11.36 24.30
CA LEU A 57 2.49 10.85 25.46
C LEU A 57 1.60 10.66 26.70
N GLU A 58 0.55 11.45 26.87
CA GLU A 58 -0.45 11.25 27.93
C GLU A 58 -1.21 9.93 27.75
N SER A 59 -1.44 9.49 26.51
CA SER A 59 -2.40 8.44 26.18
C SER A 59 -1.78 7.18 25.57
N CYS A 60 -0.52 7.24 25.15
CA CYS A 60 0.20 6.12 24.52
C CYS A 60 1.48 5.80 25.29
N ASP A 61 1.92 4.57 25.19
CA ASP A 61 3.15 4.07 25.82
C ASP A 61 4.35 4.22 24.87
N VAL A 62 4.08 4.06 23.57
CA VAL A 62 5.03 4.23 22.48
C VAL A 62 4.49 5.26 21.52
N VAL A 63 5.30 6.23 21.12
CA VAL A 63 4.98 7.22 20.08
C VAL A 63 6.00 7.11 18.96
N VAL A 64 5.52 6.96 17.75
CA VAL A 64 6.34 6.98 16.53
C VAL A 64 6.04 8.28 15.78
N THR A 65 7.07 8.97 15.32
CA THR A 65 6.88 10.16 14.48
C THR A 65 7.45 9.96 13.09
N SER A 66 6.95 10.70 12.13
CA SER A 66 7.44 10.70 10.74
C SER A 66 7.43 12.11 10.18
N GLY A 67 8.58 12.59 9.72
CA GLY A 67 8.77 13.91 9.12
C GLY A 67 9.49 14.93 9.98
N GLY A 68 9.89 16.04 9.36
CA GLY A 68 10.55 17.16 10.00
C GLY A 68 11.96 16.90 10.54
N LEU A 69 12.74 15.97 9.87
CA LEU A 69 14.14 15.66 10.19
C LEU A 69 15.12 16.06 9.08
N GLY A 70 14.66 16.78 8.08
CA GLY A 70 15.50 17.28 6.99
C GLY A 70 16.43 18.43 7.43
N PRO A 71 17.14 19.03 6.46
CA PRO A 71 18.10 20.10 6.72
C PRO A 71 17.48 21.51 6.61
N THR A 72 16.19 21.64 6.32
CA THR A 72 15.54 22.92 6.07
C THR A 72 15.08 23.59 7.37
N GLU A 73 14.66 24.85 7.30
CA GLU A 73 14.28 25.61 8.50
C GLU A 73 12.99 25.09 9.13
N ASP A 74 12.09 24.54 8.34
CA ASP A 74 10.82 23.94 8.73
C ASP A 74 10.94 22.52 9.30
N ASP A 75 12.09 21.86 9.14
CA ASP A 75 12.39 20.55 9.75
C ASP A 75 12.71 20.71 11.24
N ILE A 76 11.71 20.87 12.09
CA ILE A 76 11.85 21.20 13.52
C ILE A 76 11.35 20.11 14.47
N THR A 77 10.92 18.96 13.96
CA THR A 77 10.28 17.91 14.78
C THR A 77 11.15 17.47 15.95
N LYS A 78 12.42 17.19 15.69
CA LYS A 78 13.37 16.73 16.71
C LYS A 78 13.59 17.80 17.79
N GLU A 79 13.79 19.04 17.38
CA GLU A 79 14.02 20.18 18.25
C GLU A 79 12.83 20.39 19.19
N VAL A 80 11.63 20.40 18.65
CA VAL A 80 10.38 20.64 19.42
C VAL A 80 10.13 19.49 20.39
N ILE A 81 10.30 18.23 19.95
CA ILE A 81 10.13 17.07 20.83
C ILE A 81 11.18 17.08 21.96
N SER A 82 12.43 17.40 21.64
CA SER A 82 13.49 17.53 22.69
C SER A 82 13.15 18.60 23.70
N ASN A 83 12.73 19.78 23.25
CA ASN A 83 12.30 20.88 24.14
C ASN A 83 11.11 20.47 25.00
N SER A 84 10.09 19.81 24.42
CA SER A 84 8.89 19.31 25.13
C SER A 84 9.26 18.32 26.25
N LEU A 85 10.35 17.59 26.06
CA LEU A 85 10.88 16.63 27.02
C LEU A 85 11.97 17.22 27.92
N SER A 86 12.31 18.51 27.80
CA SER A 86 13.43 19.13 28.51
C SER A 86 14.74 18.36 28.33
N LEU A 87 15.10 18.10 27.07
CA LEU A 87 16.34 17.46 26.65
C LEU A 87 17.15 18.47 25.81
N ASP A 88 18.43 18.61 26.12
CA ASP A 88 19.36 19.36 25.30
C ASP A 88 19.74 18.57 24.05
N LEU A 89 20.16 19.29 23.01
CA LEU A 89 20.67 18.69 21.77
C LEU A 89 22.20 18.80 21.74
N GLU A 90 22.88 17.70 21.48
CA GLU A 90 24.33 17.66 21.31
C GLU A 90 24.69 17.29 19.88
N LEU A 91 25.79 17.88 19.35
CA LEU A 91 26.30 17.58 18.05
C LEU A 91 27.07 16.25 18.06
N ASP A 92 26.63 15.29 17.26
CA ASP A 92 27.36 14.04 17.00
C ASP A 92 28.37 14.26 15.87
N GLU A 93 29.59 14.61 16.23
CA GLU A 93 30.70 14.82 15.27
C GLU A 93 30.96 13.60 14.40
N SER A 94 30.79 12.38 14.94
CA SER A 94 30.96 11.15 14.17
C SER A 94 29.92 11.01 13.06
N HIS A 95 28.70 11.47 13.32
CA HIS A 95 27.64 11.50 12.32
C HIS A 95 27.88 12.58 11.25
N VAL A 96 28.41 13.75 11.64
CA VAL A 96 28.84 14.79 10.68
C VAL A 96 29.89 14.23 9.73
N ASP A 97 30.90 13.56 10.25
CA ASP A 97 31.98 12.99 9.44
C ASP A 97 31.46 11.89 8.50
N TRP A 98 30.57 11.02 9.00
CA TRP A 98 29.91 10.02 8.19
C TRP A 98 29.07 10.65 7.06
N MET A 99 28.33 11.71 7.34
CA MET A 99 27.57 12.44 6.31
C MET A 99 28.50 13.05 5.26
N LYS A 100 29.59 13.70 5.66
CA LYS A 100 30.57 14.29 4.74
C LYS A 100 31.16 13.24 3.78
N GLU A 101 31.55 12.07 4.30
CA GLU A 101 32.07 10.98 3.49
C GLU A 101 31.01 10.43 2.51
N ARG A 102 29.76 10.31 2.95
CA ARG A 102 28.63 9.88 2.11
C ARG A 102 28.35 10.85 0.97
N TRP A 103 28.46 12.16 1.19
CA TRP A 103 28.34 13.19 0.15
C TRP A 103 29.53 13.13 -0.82
N LYS A 104 30.74 13.02 -0.29
CA LYS A 104 31.97 12.91 -1.05
C LYS A 104 32.01 11.67 -1.95
N SER A 105 31.50 10.53 -1.48
CA SER A 105 31.40 9.29 -2.28
C SER A 105 30.50 9.44 -3.51
N ARG A 106 29.61 10.45 -3.51
CA ARG A 106 28.75 10.82 -4.65
C ARG A 106 29.33 11.95 -5.50
N GLY A 107 30.56 12.39 -5.22
CA GLY A 107 31.18 13.51 -5.90
C GLY A 107 30.61 14.88 -5.53
N LEU A 108 29.95 15.00 -4.39
CA LEU A 108 29.25 16.20 -3.93
C LEU A 108 29.90 16.74 -2.64
N ILE A 109 29.69 18.03 -2.38
CA ILE A 109 30.06 18.68 -1.11
C ILE A 109 28.79 18.79 -0.27
N MET A 110 28.86 18.38 1.01
CA MET A 110 27.76 18.47 1.93
C MET A 110 27.47 19.95 2.27
N PRO A 111 26.23 20.43 2.09
CA PRO A 111 25.85 21.78 2.55
C PRO A 111 25.93 21.89 4.08
N GLU A 112 26.28 23.06 4.59
CA GLU A 112 26.39 23.27 6.05
C GLU A 112 25.05 23.07 6.77
N THR A 113 23.93 23.38 6.12
CA THR A 113 22.58 23.15 6.65
C THR A 113 22.34 21.71 7.07
N ASN A 114 23.00 20.73 6.42
CA ASN A 114 22.86 19.31 6.78
C ASN A 114 23.44 18.99 8.17
N ILE A 115 24.30 19.84 8.75
CA ILE A 115 24.84 19.64 10.11
C ILE A 115 23.69 19.58 11.15
N LYS A 116 22.58 20.27 10.88
CA LYS A 116 21.36 20.18 11.70
C LYS A 116 20.90 18.74 11.96
N GLN A 117 21.06 17.85 11.01
CA GLN A 117 20.67 16.43 11.14
C GLN A 117 21.52 15.65 12.14
N ALA A 118 22.72 16.13 12.45
CA ALA A 118 23.64 15.49 13.38
C ALA A 118 23.44 15.90 14.86
N TYR A 119 22.52 16.82 15.13
CA TYR A 119 22.18 17.12 16.53
C TYR A 119 21.25 16.03 17.07
N ILE A 120 21.62 15.42 18.18
CA ILE A 120 20.93 14.29 18.82
C ILE A 120 20.53 14.68 20.24
N PRO A 121 19.30 14.35 20.69
CA PRO A 121 18.88 14.61 22.07
C PRO A 121 19.76 13.86 23.09
N VAL A 122 20.22 14.56 24.10
CA VAL A 122 21.08 13.98 25.15
C VAL A 122 20.37 12.80 25.83
N GLY A 123 21.07 11.68 25.93
CA GLY A 123 20.53 10.45 26.53
C GLY A 123 19.61 9.63 25.60
N SER A 124 19.45 10.04 24.35
CA SER A 124 18.75 9.25 23.35
C SER A 124 19.68 8.24 22.64
N GLU A 125 19.07 7.29 21.95
CA GLU A 125 19.76 6.36 21.09
C GLU A 125 19.62 6.77 19.62
N LYS A 126 20.75 6.83 18.91
CA LYS A 126 20.80 7.06 17.48
C LYS A 126 20.57 5.75 16.72
N LEU A 127 19.56 5.71 15.86
CA LEU A 127 19.19 4.57 15.04
C LEU A 127 19.72 4.74 13.62
N ILE A 128 20.21 3.65 13.02
CA ILE A 128 20.91 3.72 11.72
C ILE A 128 19.92 3.87 10.57
N ASN A 129 19.98 5.00 9.86
CA ASN A 129 19.28 5.19 8.61
C ASN A 129 20.20 4.84 7.43
N THR A 130 20.01 3.69 6.82
CA THR A 130 20.81 3.21 5.69
C THR A 130 20.47 3.93 4.37
N GLN A 131 19.29 4.56 4.28
CA GLN A 131 18.76 5.13 3.05
C GLN A 131 18.94 6.66 2.93
N GLY A 132 19.00 7.35 4.06
CA GLY A 132 19.11 8.82 4.12
C GLY A 132 20.30 9.31 4.94
N THR A 133 20.29 10.61 5.27
CA THR A 133 21.32 11.26 6.09
C THR A 133 20.79 11.63 7.49
N ALA A 134 19.49 11.83 7.66
CA ALA A 134 18.88 12.02 8.97
C ALA A 134 18.83 10.67 9.70
N PRO A 135 19.40 10.51 10.88
CA PRO A 135 19.26 9.28 11.65
C PRO A 135 17.85 9.15 12.19
N GLY A 136 17.42 7.92 12.49
CA GLY A 136 16.33 7.69 13.42
C GLY A 136 16.82 7.98 14.86
N ILE A 137 15.90 8.29 15.77
CA ILE A 137 16.20 8.59 17.17
C ILE A 137 15.21 7.85 18.05
N ARG A 138 15.70 7.18 19.10
CA ARG A 138 14.87 6.62 20.17
C ARG A 138 15.12 7.35 21.46
N ILE A 139 14.06 7.81 22.10
CA ILE A 139 14.09 8.47 23.42
C ILE A 139 13.26 7.62 24.38
N SER A 140 13.88 7.22 25.50
CA SER A 140 13.20 6.58 26.63
C SER A 140 13.09 7.56 27.76
N LYS A 141 11.88 7.96 28.13
CA LYS A 141 11.65 8.93 29.23
C LYS A 141 10.30 8.73 29.89
N ASN A 142 10.29 8.70 31.23
CA ASN A 142 9.07 8.59 32.04
C ASN A 142 8.19 7.37 31.65
N ASP A 143 8.81 6.19 31.48
CA ASP A 143 8.16 4.96 31.04
C ASP A 143 7.47 5.07 29.67
N LYS A 144 7.91 6.03 28.84
CA LYS A 144 7.46 6.22 27.45
C LYS A 144 8.62 6.03 26.48
N GLU A 145 8.30 5.46 25.32
CA GLU A 145 9.25 5.30 24.22
C GLU A 145 8.83 6.18 23.04
N ILE A 146 9.76 6.92 22.51
CA ILE A 146 9.53 7.83 21.40
C ILE A 146 10.52 7.50 20.29
N PHE A 147 9.99 7.14 19.12
CA PHE A 147 10.77 6.90 17.91
C PHE A 147 10.55 8.05 16.94
N ILE A 148 11.60 8.80 16.64
CA ILE A 148 11.56 9.93 15.72
C ILE A 148 12.21 9.51 14.42
N PHE A 149 11.41 9.38 13.34
CA PHE A 149 11.83 8.87 12.04
C PHE A 149 11.66 9.91 10.92
N PRO A 150 12.49 9.85 9.86
CA PRO A 150 12.38 10.73 8.71
C PRO A 150 11.07 10.51 7.92
N GLY A 151 10.67 11.53 7.13
CA GLY A 151 9.44 11.51 6.34
C GLY A 151 9.44 10.60 5.11
N PRO A 152 10.51 10.54 4.30
CA PRO A 152 10.50 9.74 3.08
C PRO A 152 10.25 8.26 3.36
N PRO A 153 9.26 7.59 2.69
CA PRO A 153 8.92 6.19 2.96
C PRO A 153 10.10 5.22 2.84
N ARG A 154 11.01 5.47 1.90
CA ARG A 154 12.23 4.67 1.69
C ARG A 154 13.18 4.68 2.89
N GLU A 155 13.09 5.70 3.75
CA GLU A 155 13.88 5.86 4.98
C GLU A 155 13.10 5.39 6.21
N PHE A 156 11.82 5.73 6.24
CA PHE A 156 10.90 5.38 7.33
C PHE A 156 10.68 3.87 7.47
N ILE A 157 10.42 3.19 6.35
CA ILE A 157 10.08 1.76 6.36
C ILE A 157 11.20 0.88 6.94
N PRO A 158 12.49 1.00 6.51
CA PRO A 158 13.56 0.23 7.11
C PRO A 158 13.73 0.49 8.61
N LEU A 159 13.59 1.73 9.07
CA LEU A 159 13.65 2.05 10.50
C LEU A 159 12.50 1.40 11.31
N VAL A 160 11.32 1.29 10.71
CA VAL A 160 10.23 0.53 11.34
C VAL A 160 10.58 -0.96 11.42
N GLU A 161 11.08 -1.55 10.33
CA GLU A 161 11.37 -2.99 10.25
C GLU A 161 12.58 -3.41 11.07
N ASP A 162 13.64 -2.63 11.02
CA ASP A 162 14.92 -2.99 11.61
C ASP A 162 15.08 -2.55 13.09
N GLU A 163 14.35 -1.49 13.51
CA GLU A 163 14.52 -0.88 14.83
C GLU A 163 13.24 -0.95 15.68
N LEU A 164 12.10 -0.45 15.17
CA LEU A 164 10.86 -0.37 15.95
C LEU A 164 10.27 -1.75 16.25
N LEU A 165 10.05 -2.58 15.20
CA LEU A 165 9.39 -3.88 15.38
C LEU A 165 10.18 -4.87 16.22
N PRO A 166 11.53 -4.97 16.10
CA PRO A 166 12.34 -5.77 17.02
C PRO A 166 12.21 -5.28 18.47
N TYR A 167 12.34 -3.97 18.69
CA TYR A 167 12.17 -3.38 20.01
C TYR A 167 10.82 -3.71 20.65
N LEU A 168 9.72 -3.53 19.89
CA LEU A 168 8.37 -3.85 20.37
C LEU A 168 8.24 -5.35 20.71
N SER A 169 8.79 -6.22 19.87
CA SER A 169 8.70 -7.67 20.05
C SER A 169 9.49 -8.18 21.27
N GLU A 170 10.56 -7.49 21.64
CA GLU A 170 11.40 -7.82 22.80
C GLU A 170 10.82 -7.29 24.12
N ASN A 171 10.14 -6.14 24.09
CA ASN A 171 9.74 -5.42 25.30
C ASN A 171 8.26 -5.47 25.63
N PHE A 172 7.40 -5.91 24.69
CA PHE A 172 5.96 -5.89 24.89
C PHE A 172 5.29 -7.19 24.43
N GLU A 173 4.22 -7.55 25.12
CA GLU A 173 3.37 -8.68 24.73
C GLU A 173 2.59 -8.34 23.44
N LYS A 174 2.57 -9.31 22.53
CA LYS A 174 1.79 -9.22 21.29
C LYS A 174 0.31 -9.43 21.57
N HIS A 175 -0.54 -8.78 20.80
CA HIS A 175 -1.96 -9.09 20.81
C HIS A 175 -2.17 -10.48 20.18
N ASP A 176 -2.98 -11.28 20.82
CA ASP A 176 -3.42 -12.59 20.31
C ASP A 176 -4.61 -12.38 19.36
N THR A 177 -4.35 -11.68 18.25
CA THR A 177 -5.33 -11.49 17.17
C THR A 177 -4.89 -12.29 15.95
N ASP A 178 -5.78 -13.16 15.45
CA ASP A 178 -5.58 -13.90 14.20
C ASP A 178 -6.62 -13.43 13.18
N TYR A 179 -6.32 -12.30 12.51
CA TYR A 179 -7.20 -11.79 11.50
C TYR A 179 -7.11 -12.60 10.21
N GLN A 180 -8.24 -13.15 9.83
CA GLN A 180 -8.43 -13.83 8.56
C GLN A 180 -9.12 -12.90 7.56
N PHE A 181 -8.88 -13.15 6.28
CA PHE A 181 -9.45 -12.36 5.19
C PHE A 181 -10.08 -13.28 4.15
N ILE A 182 -11.22 -12.84 3.61
CA ILE A 182 -11.80 -13.43 2.40
C ILE A 182 -12.09 -12.28 1.43
N MET A 183 -11.65 -12.42 0.20
CA MET A 183 -11.91 -11.47 -0.87
C MET A 183 -13.02 -11.98 -1.77
N PHE A 184 -14.05 -11.16 -1.97
CA PHE A 184 -15.15 -11.43 -2.89
C PHE A 184 -15.12 -10.50 -4.08
N PHE A 185 -15.49 -11.01 -5.24
CA PHE A 185 -15.81 -10.22 -6.42
C PHE A 185 -17.29 -10.41 -6.77
N ASN A 186 -17.82 -9.56 -7.65
CA ASN A 186 -19.21 -9.67 -8.14
C ASN A 186 -20.29 -9.63 -7.06
N GLN A 187 -19.99 -9.10 -5.88
CA GLN A 187 -20.95 -8.95 -4.76
C GLN A 187 -21.20 -7.48 -4.42
N ALA A 188 -22.41 -7.16 -4.01
CA ALA A 188 -22.72 -5.90 -3.36
C ALA A 188 -22.52 -6.04 -1.84
N GLU A 189 -21.91 -5.06 -1.18
CA GLU A 189 -21.61 -5.08 0.25
C GLU A 189 -22.86 -5.39 1.09
N SER A 190 -23.99 -4.69 0.80
CA SER A 190 -25.23 -4.88 1.53
C SER A 190 -25.84 -6.28 1.37
N SER A 191 -25.73 -6.87 0.19
CA SER A 191 -26.23 -8.22 -0.09
C SER A 191 -25.38 -9.27 0.59
N LEU A 192 -24.05 -9.12 0.53
CA LEU A 192 -23.10 -10.01 1.19
C LEU A 192 -23.27 -9.97 2.71
N ALA A 193 -23.39 -8.77 3.30
CA ALA A 193 -23.62 -8.60 4.73
C ALA A 193 -24.94 -9.24 5.18
N ALA A 194 -26.03 -8.98 4.47
CA ALA A 194 -27.35 -9.53 4.80
C ALA A 194 -27.39 -11.07 4.72
N GLU A 195 -26.61 -11.68 3.83
CA GLU A 195 -26.53 -13.14 3.74
C GLU A 195 -25.66 -13.72 4.87
N ILE A 196 -24.50 -13.13 5.13
CA ILE A 196 -23.55 -13.57 6.17
C ILE A 196 -24.17 -13.43 7.56
N ASP A 197 -24.93 -12.38 7.84
CA ASP A 197 -25.57 -12.15 9.14
C ASP A 197 -26.58 -13.27 9.54
N LYS A 198 -27.05 -14.05 8.57
CA LYS A 198 -27.96 -15.18 8.86
C LYS A 198 -27.27 -16.36 9.58
N PHE A 199 -25.95 -16.49 9.42
CA PHE A 199 -25.18 -17.61 9.97
C PHE A 199 -23.89 -17.19 10.69
N LYS A 200 -23.66 -15.89 10.82
CA LYS A 200 -22.51 -15.34 11.56
C LYS A 200 -22.60 -15.77 13.03
N PRO A 201 -21.56 -16.41 13.61
CA PRO A 201 -21.56 -16.77 15.01
C PRO A 201 -21.55 -15.53 15.91
N GLU A 202 -22.20 -15.64 17.06
CA GLU A 202 -22.21 -14.57 18.07
C GLU A 202 -20.78 -14.29 18.55
N GLY A 203 -20.41 -13.01 18.63
CA GLY A 203 -19.08 -12.57 19.05
C GLY A 203 -18.08 -12.41 17.91
N LEU A 204 -18.35 -12.91 16.70
CA LEU A 204 -17.48 -12.68 15.55
C LEU A 204 -17.67 -11.25 15.01
N ASP A 205 -16.63 -10.42 15.16
CA ASP A 205 -16.59 -9.08 14.57
C ASP A 205 -16.09 -9.16 13.11
N ILE A 206 -16.91 -8.65 12.19
CA ILE A 206 -16.61 -8.66 10.75
C ILE A 206 -16.54 -7.23 10.25
N ALA A 207 -15.40 -6.86 9.65
CA ALA A 207 -15.26 -5.63 8.89
C ALA A 207 -15.42 -5.91 7.39
N TYR A 208 -16.29 -5.15 6.73
CA TYR A 208 -16.49 -5.15 5.29
C TYR A 208 -15.69 -4.01 4.69
N LEU A 209 -14.71 -4.33 3.84
CA LEU A 209 -13.79 -3.37 3.23
C LEU A 209 -14.02 -3.35 1.72
N ALA A 210 -14.95 -2.52 1.27
CA ALA A 210 -15.30 -2.40 -0.14
C ALA A 210 -14.30 -1.51 -0.90
N SER A 211 -13.84 -1.97 -2.05
CA SER A 211 -12.96 -1.22 -2.95
C SER A 211 -13.04 -1.73 -4.38
N ARG A 212 -13.38 -0.85 -5.32
CA ARG A 212 -13.28 -1.11 -6.78
C ARG A 212 -13.86 -2.45 -7.25
N GLY A 213 -15.08 -2.78 -6.82
CA GLY A 213 -15.77 -4.03 -7.20
C GLY A 213 -15.30 -5.28 -6.44
N ILE A 214 -14.46 -5.11 -5.43
CA ILE A 214 -14.01 -6.16 -4.52
C ILE A 214 -14.47 -5.82 -3.12
N ILE A 215 -14.95 -6.82 -2.40
CA ILE A 215 -15.25 -6.73 -0.96
C ILE A 215 -14.30 -7.65 -0.24
N LYS A 216 -13.55 -7.10 0.71
CA LYS A 216 -12.74 -7.90 1.63
C LYS A 216 -13.45 -8.00 2.97
N LEU A 217 -13.72 -9.21 3.40
CA LEU A 217 -14.06 -9.47 4.81
C LEU A 217 -12.78 -9.59 5.61
N ARG A 218 -12.75 -8.95 6.76
CA ARG A 218 -11.74 -9.16 7.79
C ARG A 218 -12.44 -9.56 9.07
N PHE A 219 -12.01 -10.63 9.72
CA PHE A 219 -12.54 -11.11 10.99
C PHE A 219 -11.43 -11.73 11.84
N ASP A 220 -11.57 -11.62 13.15
CA ASP A 220 -10.61 -12.20 14.10
C ASP A 220 -11.02 -13.63 14.44
N ARG A 221 -10.23 -14.62 14.02
CA ARG A 221 -10.45 -16.03 14.29
C ARG A 221 -10.51 -16.32 15.78
N ASN A 222 -9.73 -15.60 16.60
CA ASN A 222 -9.67 -15.83 18.04
C ASN A 222 -10.87 -15.24 18.80
N SER A 223 -11.75 -14.49 18.13
CA SER A 223 -12.97 -13.93 18.75
C SER A 223 -14.07 -14.95 19.01
N VAL A 224 -14.00 -16.14 18.41
CA VAL A 224 -14.99 -17.22 18.57
C VAL A 224 -14.31 -18.59 18.74
N SER A 225 -15.07 -19.62 19.12
CA SER A 225 -14.51 -20.97 19.22
C SER A 225 -14.06 -21.49 17.86
N LYS A 226 -13.04 -22.38 17.85
CA LYS A 226 -12.57 -23.00 16.61
C LYS A 226 -13.69 -23.72 15.86
N ILE A 227 -14.60 -24.37 16.57
CA ILE A 227 -15.72 -25.11 15.98
C ILE A 227 -16.67 -24.16 15.27
N ASP A 228 -17.07 -23.06 15.92
CA ASP A 228 -17.98 -22.07 15.34
C ASP A 228 -17.32 -21.39 14.14
N PHE A 229 -16.01 -21.13 14.22
CA PHE A 229 -15.24 -20.57 13.11
C PHE A 229 -15.22 -21.50 11.90
N ASP A 230 -14.92 -22.79 12.09
CA ASP A 230 -14.85 -23.78 11.01
C ASP A 230 -16.24 -23.95 10.35
N ILE A 231 -17.33 -23.95 11.15
CA ILE A 231 -18.70 -23.97 10.62
C ILE A 231 -18.98 -22.73 9.78
N PHE A 232 -18.58 -21.56 10.26
CA PHE A 232 -18.76 -20.29 9.56
C PHE A 232 -18.05 -20.27 8.21
N ILE A 233 -16.77 -20.69 8.15
CA ILE A 233 -16.00 -20.74 6.90
C ILE A 233 -16.60 -21.74 5.91
N ASN A 234 -16.97 -22.95 6.38
CA ASN A 234 -17.60 -23.95 5.51
C ASN A 234 -18.91 -23.44 4.91
N LYS A 235 -19.66 -22.61 5.66
CA LYS A 235 -20.91 -22.03 5.17
C LYS A 235 -20.66 -20.93 4.13
N ILE A 236 -19.61 -20.13 4.31
CA ILE A 236 -19.17 -19.17 3.28
C ILE A 236 -18.79 -19.90 2.00
N ASP A 237 -18.02 -20.97 2.09
CA ASP A 237 -17.59 -21.76 0.94
C ASP A 237 -18.79 -22.40 0.22
N GLU A 238 -19.75 -22.94 0.97
CA GLU A 238 -20.98 -23.52 0.39
C GLU A 238 -21.79 -22.50 -0.44
N ILE A 239 -21.89 -21.26 0.06
CA ILE A 239 -22.76 -20.25 -0.54
C ILE A 239 -22.04 -19.43 -1.63
N PHE A 240 -20.75 -19.12 -1.44
CA PHE A 240 -20.03 -18.12 -2.21
C PHE A 240 -18.80 -18.64 -2.95
N SER A 241 -18.62 -19.96 -3.08
CA SER A 241 -17.42 -20.55 -3.73
C SER A 241 -17.04 -19.89 -5.07
N ASP A 242 -18.05 -19.57 -5.89
CA ASP A 242 -17.86 -18.99 -7.22
C ASP A 242 -17.51 -17.48 -7.20
N ASP A 243 -17.77 -16.81 -6.08
CA ASP A 243 -17.52 -15.39 -5.89
C ASP A 243 -16.26 -15.11 -5.04
N ILE A 244 -15.62 -16.13 -4.49
CA ILE A 244 -14.40 -15.99 -3.69
C ILE A 244 -13.18 -15.86 -4.61
N LEU A 245 -12.47 -14.75 -4.47
CA LEU A 245 -11.23 -14.49 -5.22
C LEU A 245 -9.99 -15.00 -4.47
N ALA A 246 -9.94 -14.86 -3.16
CA ALA A 246 -8.82 -15.28 -2.31
C ALA A 246 -9.20 -15.34 -0.83
N TYR A 247 -8.47 -16.17 -0.07
CA TYR A 247 -8.55 -16.25 1.41
C TYR A 247 -7.43 -15.48 2.12
N GLU A 248 -6.89 -14.47 1.46
CA GLU A 248 -5.75 -13.68 1.94
C GLU A 248 -6.00 -12.19 1.67
N ASN A 249 -5.36 -11.32 2.45
CA ASN A 249 -5.34 -9.89 2.18
C ASN A 249 -4.30 -9.54 1.11
N ILE A 250 -4.62 -9.85 -0.12
CA ILE A 250 -3.76 -9.60 -1.29
C ILE A 250 -4.42 -8.61 -2.26
N SER A 251 -3.68 -8.16 -3.24
CA SER A 251 -4.22 -7.36 -4.34
C SER A 251 -4.87 -8.24 -5.40
N VAL A 252 -5.76 -7.65 -6.22
CA VAL A 252 -6.46 -8.39 -7.30
C VAL A 252 -5.47 -8.95 -8.32
N GLU A 253 -4.47 -8.15 -8.68
CA GLU A 253 -3.43 -8.59 -9.61
C GLU A 253 -2.58 -9.73 -9.05
N LYS A 254 -2.38 -9.79 -7.73
CA LYS A 254 -1.71 -10.93 -7.08
C LYS A 254 -2.60 -12.17 -7.08
N ALA A 255 -3.89 -12.01 -6.80
CA ALA A 255 -4.84 -13.11 -6.86
C ALA A 255 -4.93 -13.69 -8.28
N LEU A 256 -5.05 -12.83 -9.30
CA LEU A 256 -5.03 -13.25 -10.71
C LEU A 256 -3.72 -13.95 -11.07
N GLY A 257 -2.57 -13.37 -10.70
CA GLY A 257 -1.26 -13.98 -10.94
C GLY A 257 -1.13 -15.38 -10.35
N SER A 258 -1.63 -15.56 -9.12
CA SER A 258 -1.67 -16.88 -8.45
C SER A 258 -2.60 -17.86 -9.15
N LEU A 259 -3.76 -17.38 -9.62
CA LEU A 259 -4.76 -18.21 -10.29
C LEU A 259 -4.25 -18.73 -11.64
N VAL A 260 -3.66 -17.87 -12.47
CA VAL A 260 -3.10 -18.27 -13.76
C VAL A 260 -1.90 -19.20 -13.59
N ALA A 261 -1.07 -18.98 -12.58
CA ALA A 261 0.08 -19.84 -12.26
C ALA A 261 -0.37 -21.22 -11.76
N LYS A 262 -1.38 -21.28 -10.89
CA LYS A 262 -1.93 -22.54 -10.36
C LYS A 262 -2.52 -23.43 -11.45
N ASN A 263 -3.12 -22.81 -12.47
CA ASN A 263 -3.79 -23.54 -13.56
C ASN A 263 -2.93 -23.67 -14.82
N ASP A 264 -1.67 -23.23 -14.80
CA ASP A 264 -0.73 -23.23 -15.94
C ASP A 264 -1.30 -22.52 -17.19
N ILE A 265 -2.05 -21.42 -16.98
CA ILE A 265 -2.75 -20.67 -18.02
C ILE A 265 -1.87 -19.52 -18.52
N LYS A 266 -1.70 -19.41 -19.83
CA LYS A 266 -1.01 -18.28 -20.47
C LYS A 266 -2.01 -17.18 -20.83
N VAL A 267 -1.66 -15.95 -20.49
CA VAL A 267 -2.52 -14.79 -20.71
C VAL A 267 -1.85 -13.69 -21.53
N SER A 268 -2.65 -12.97 -22.31
CA SER A 268 -2.26 -11.75 -23.02
C SER A 268 -3.33 -10.68 -22.87
N PHE A 269 -2.97 -9.41 -23.11
CA PHE A 269 -3.91 -8.29 -23.09
C PHE A 269 -3.84 -7.47 -24.37
N VAL A 270 -4.97 -6.84 -24.71
CA VAL A 270 -5.03 -5.74 -25.67
C VAL A 270 -5.63 -4.54 -24.94
N GLU A 271 -4.83 -3.51 -24.77
CA GLU A 271 -5.16 -2.36 -23.95
C GLU A 271 -5.29 -1.10 -24.79
N SER A 272 -6.41 -0.39 -24.67
CA SER A 272 -6.59 0.92 -25.28
C SER A 272 -6.72 2.00 -24.21
N ILE A 273 -7.90 2.15 -23.60
CA ILE A 273 -8.16 3.20 -22.60
C ILE A 273 -7.24 3.10 -21.35
N THR A 274 -6.82 1.91 -21.00
CA THR A 274 -5.96 1.65 -19.84
C THR A 274 -4.50 1.97 -20.08
N GLY A 275 -4.09 2.13 -21.35
CA GLY A 275 -2.74 2.56 -21.73
C GLY A 275 -1.59 1.66 -21.23
N GLY A 276 -1.83 0.37 -20.96
CA GLY A 276 -0.84 -0.57 -20.41
C GLY A 276 -0.95 -0.78 -18.90
N LEU A 277 -1.98 -0.25 -18.24
CA LEU A 277 -2.17 -0.38 -16.79
C LEU A 277 -2.35 -1.83 -16.34
N LEU A 278 -3.14 -2.63 -17.07
CA LEU A 278 -3.38 -4.03 -16.70
C LEU A 278 -2.08 -4.81 -16.72
N SER A 279 -1.29 -4.64 -17.78
CA SER A 279 0.04 -5.24 -17.92
C SER A 279 0.98 -4.79 -16.80
N SER A 280 1.02 -3.48 -16.52
CA SER A 280 1.84 -2.90 -15.46
C SER A 280 1.48 -3.43 -14.07
N LEU A 281 0.21 -3.69 -13.80
CA LEU A 281 -0.23 -4.30 -12.54
C LEU A 281 0.16 -5.78 -12.45
N LEU A 282 -0.07 -6.55 -13.52
CA LEU A 282 0.17 -7.99 -13.51
C LEU A 282 1.66 -8.33 -13.40
N VAL A 283 2.56 -7.56 -14.06
CA VAL A 283 4.02 -7.81 -14.01
C VAL A 283 4.65 -7.56 -12.65
N LYS A 284 3.95 -6.96 -11.69
CA LYS A 284 4.41 -6.84 -10.31
C LYS A 284 4.52 -8.17 -9.58
N ASN A 285 3.91 -9.24 -10.13
CA ASN A 285 3.95 -10.57 -9.53
C ASN A 285 5.27 -11.28 -9.90
N PRO A 286 6.12 -11.66 -8.94
CA PRO A 286 7.33 -12.40 -9.21
C PRO A 286 7.03 -13.73 -9.94
N GLY A 287 7.77 -14.01 -11.00
CA GLY A 287 7.64 -15.24 -11.79
C GLY A 287 6.48 -15.26 -12.79
N ILE A 288 5.69 -14.20 -12.92
CA ILE A 288 4.53 -14.11 -13.82
C ILE A 288 4.91 -14.21 -15.31
N SER A 289 6.17 -13.96 -15.67
CA SER A 289 6.66 -14.04 -17.06
C SER A 289 6.50 -15.40 -17.74
N LYS A 290 6.24 -16.46 -16.97
CA LYS A 290 5.92 -17.77 -17.52
C LYS A 290 4.48 -17.84 -18.06
N TYR A 291 3.61 -17.00 -17.56
CA TYR A 291 2.16 -17.02 -17.79
C TYR A 291 1.67 -15.79 -18.52
N PHE A 292 2.17 -14.61 -18.19
CA PHE A 292 1.88 -13.39 -18.95
C PHE A 292 2.88 -13.24 -20.10
N ILE A 293 2.42 -13.52 -21.33
CA ILE A 293 3.28 -13.60 -22.52
C ILE A 293 3.52 -12.23 -23.12
N GLY A 294 2.52 -11.35 -23.08
CA GLY A 294 2.65 -9.99 -23.61
C GLY A 294 1.33 -9.24 -23.70
N SER A 295 1.42 -8.01 -24.17
CA SER A 295 0.28 -7.12 -24.36
C SER A 295 0.53 -6.17 -25.53
N ASP A 296 -0.54 -5.82 -26.23
CA ASP A 296 -0.55 -4.75 -27.23
C ASP A 296 -1.28 -3.53 -26.67
N VAL A 297 -0.60 -2.38 -26.62
CA VAL A 297 -1.22 -1.10 -26.28
C VAL A 297 -1.66 -0.41 -27.58
N VAL A 298 -2.94 -0.51 -27.90
CA VAL A 298 -3.53 -0.05 -29.16
C VAL A 298 -4.37 1.23 -28.95
N TYR A 299 -3.74 2.29 -28.44
CA TYR A 299 -4.45 3.51 -28.05
C TYR A 299 -5.09 4.23 -29.27
N GLY A 300 -4.33 4.42 -30.34
CA GLY A 300 -4.81 5.04 -31.58
C GLY A 300 -5.36 4.02 -32.58
N ASN A 301 -6.20 4.47 -33.52
CA ASN A 301 -6.78 3.60 -34.57
C ASN A 301 -5.70 2.97 -35.46
N GLN A 302 -4.63 3.69 -35.77
CA GLN A 302 -3.49 3.13 -36.54
C GLN A 302 -2.87 1.91 -35.85
N ALA A 303 -2.72 1.92 -34.52
CA ALA A 303 -2.19 0.79 -33.78
C ALA A 303 -3.15 -0.42 -33.84
N LYS A 304 -4.46 -0.18 -33.82
CA LYS A 304 -5.49 -1.23 -34.01
C LYS A 304 -5.38 -1.85 -35.41
N SER A 305 -5.26 -1.00 -36.46
CA SER A 305 -5.08 -1.48 -37.84
C SER A 305 -3.82 -2.32 -38.00
N ILE A 306 -2.72 -1.92 -37.37
CA ILE A 306 -1.46 -2.69 -37.40
C ILE A 306 -1.64 -4.06 -36.76
N LEU A 307 -2.29 -4.13 -35.59
CA LEU A 307 -2.50 -5.41 -34.91
C LEU A 307 -3.43 -6.34 -35.70
N LEU A 308 -4.48 -5.80 -36.30
CA LEU A 308 -5.42 -6.57 -37.14
C LEU A 308 -4.86 -6.88 -38.53
N ASN A 309 -3.79 -6.23 -38.95
CA ASN A 309 -3.27 -6.27 -40.31
C ASN A 309 -4.36 -5.95 -41.37
N ASP A 310 -5.22 -5.00 -41.04
CA ASP A 310 -6.36 -4.60 -41.83
C ASP A 310 -6.50 -3.05 -41.83
N ASN A 311 -6.87 -2.46 -42.97
CA ASN A 311 -7.06 -1.03 -43.11
C ASN A 311 -8.54 -0.66 -43.32
N ASP A 312 -9.44 -1.62 -43.50
CA ASP A 312 -10.86 -1.44 -43.70
C ASP A 312 -11.69 -1.83 -42.48
N ILE A 313 -11.38 -1.16 -41.34
CA ILE A 313 -11.92 -1.51 -40.00
C ILE A 313 -13.04 -0.53 -39.66
N ASP A 314 -14.17 -1.04 -39.22
CA ASP A 314 -15.21 -0.23 -38.56
C ASP A 314 -14.81 0.07 -37.09
N PHE A 315 -14.21 1.24 -36.89
CA PHE A 315 -13.83 1.70 -35.56
C PHE A 315 -15.00 2.13 -34.68
N GLU A 316 -16.23 2.21 -35.23
CA GLU A 316 -17.43 2.58 -34.48
C GLU A 316 -18.14 1.34 -33.88
N ASN A 317 -17.84 0.14 -34.33
CA ASN A 317 -18.37 -1.11 -33.78
C ASN A 317 -17.38 -1.72 -32.76
N TRP A 318 -17.41 -1.25 -31.50
CA TRP A 318 -16.44 -1.64 -30.51
C TRP A 318 -16.59 -3.10 -30.05
N GLU A 319 -17.79 -3.66 -30.08
CA GLU A 319 -18.03 -5.06 -29.74
C GLU A 319 -17.26 -5.98 -30.72
N GLU A 320 -17.45 -5.77 -32.03
CA GLU A 320 -16.77 -6.53 -33.06
C GLU A 320 -15.26 -6.26 -33.07
N LEU A 321 -14.87 -5.01 -32.89
CA LEU A 321 -13.47 -4.61 -32.82
C LEU A 321 -12.75 -5.28 -31.64
N CYS A 322 -13.38 -5.36 -30.46
CA CYS A 322 -12.83 -6.10 -29.30
C CYS A 322 -12.61 -7.59 -29.64
N VAL A 323 -13.60 -8.22 -30.26
CA VAL A 323 -13.49 -9.64 -30.65
C VAL A 323 -12.31 -9.86 -31.59
N ASN A 324 -12.22 -9.05 -32.67
CA ASN A 324 -11.17 -9.16 -33.68
C ASN A 324 -9.77 -8.93 -33.09
N LEU A 325 -9.60 -7.88 -32.27
CA LEU A 325 -8.35 -7.58 -31.59
C LEU A 325 -7.94 -8.72 -30.63
N THR A 326 -8.91 -9.32 -29.92
CA THR A 326 -8.66 -10.45 -29.03
C THR A 326 -8.15 -11.66 -29.80
N HIS A 327 -8.80 -12.02 -30.91
CA HIS A 327 -8.36 -13.16 -31.75
C HIS A 327 -6.97 -12.93 -32.33
N SER A 328 -6.69 -11.74 -32.86
CA SER A 328 -5.35 -11.39 -33.38
C SER A 328 -4.25 -11.50 -32.31
N SER A 329 -4.55 -11.08 -31.09
CA SER A 329 -3.60 -11.19 -29.97
C SER A 329 -3.40 -12.64 -29.54
N LEU A 330 -4.47 -13.46 -29.48
CA LEU A 330 -4.36 -14.88 -29.17
C LEU A 330 -3.48 -15.61 -30.18
N GLU A 331 -3.65 -15.37 -31.46
CA GLU A 331 -2.82 -15.96 -32.52
C GLU A 331 -1.37 -15.50 -32.43
N LYS A 332 -1.15 -14.19 -32.20
CA LYS A 332 0.16 -13.58 -32.10
C LYS A 332 0.98 -14.14 -30.93
N TYR A 333 0.38 -14.21 -29.75
CA TYR A 333 1.07 -14.60 -28.51
C TYR A 333 0.92 -16.08 -28.17
N LYS A 334 -0.01 -16.79 -28.82
CA LYS A 334 -0.33 -18.21 -28.56
C LYS A 334 -0.67 -18.42 -27.08
N THR A 335 -1.56 -17.60 -26.57
CA THR A 335 -2.04 -17.63 -25.19
C THR A 335 -3.38 -18.34 -25.07
N ASP A 336 -3.70 -18.84 -23.89
CA ASP A 336 -4.94 -19.55 -23.60
C ASP A 336 -6.10 -18.55 -23.36
N ILE A 337 -5.77 -17.38 -22.78
CA ILE A 337 -6.71 -16.31 -22.51
C ILE A 337 -6.17 -14.99 -23.06
N CYS A 338 -7.03 -14.22 -23.70
CA CYS A 338 -6.78 -12.81 -24.00
C CYS A 338 -7.94 -11.94 -23.52
N LEU A 339 -7.61 -10.82 -22.87
CA LEU A 339 -8.55 -9.77 -22.50
C LEU A 339 -8.26 -8.52 -23.33
N THR A 340 -9.27 -8.03 -24.04
CA THR A 340 -9.24 -6.74 -24.73
C THR A 340 -10.11 -5.74 -24.00
N ILE A 341 -9.64 -4.49 -23.89
CA ILE A 341 -10.38 -3.38 -23.30
C ILE A 341 -10.25 -2.12 -24.16
N LEU A 342 -11.41 -1.63 -24.63
CA LEU A 342 -11.56 -0.37 -25.34
C LEU A 342 -12.36 0.61 -24.47
N GLY A 343 -12.25 1.91 -24.72
CA GLY A 343 -13.07 2.89 -24.00
C GLY A 343 -12.90 4.32 -24.49
N GLU A 344 -13.86 5.16 -24.11
CA GLU A 344 -13.91 6.60 -24.40
C GLU A 344 -13.40 7.40 -23.18
N ALA A 345 -12.19 7.93 -23.29
CA ALA A 345 -11.53 8.59 -22.15
C ALA A 345 -11.98 10.05 -21.93
N GLY A 346 -12.53 10.72 -22.93
CA GLY A 346 -12.90 12.13 -22.85
C GLY A 346 -11.71 13.11 -23.01
N PRO A 347 -11.88 14.43 -22.72
CA PRO A 347 -13.05 15.06 -22.08
C PRO A 347 -14.30 15.19 -22.99
N LEU A 348 -14.14 15.07 -24.29
CA LEU A 348 -15.24 15.05 -25.25
C LEU A 348 -15.28 13.67 -25.92
N SER A 349 -16.48 13.19 -26.22
CA SER A 349 -16.63 11.94 -26.99
C SER A 349 -16.07 12.12 -28.40
N SER A 350 -15.22 11.18 -28.81
CA SER A 350 -14.67 11.07 -30.16
C SER A 350 -15.38 10.00 -31.01
N SER A 351 -16.33 9.30 -30.41
CA SER A 351 -17.12 8.21 -31.00
C SER A 351 -18.61 8.37 -30.71
N LYS A 352 -19.44 7.41 -31.15
CA LYS A 352 -20.87 7.34 -30.79
C LYS A 352 -21.13 7.02 -29.31
N TYR A 353 -20.10 6.59 -28.57
CA TYR A 353 -20.22 6.22 -27.16
C TYR A 353 -20.00 7.42 -26.25
N SER A 354 -20.67 7.46 -25.12
CA SER A 354 -20.46 8.51 -24.11
C SER A 354 -19.12 8.37 -23.42
N VAL A 355 -18.56 9.51 -22.97
CA VAL A 355 -17.34 9.51 -22.15
C VAL A 355 -17.50 8.62 -20.93
N GLY A 356 -16.49 7.80 -20.64
CA GLY A 356 -16.51 6.79 -19.57
C GLY A 356 -17.06 5.42 -20.00
N THR A 357 -17.64 5.30 -21.20
CA THR A 357 -18.04 3.99 -21.73
C THR A 357 -16.79 3.12 -21.95
N THR A 358 -16.84 1.88 -21.49
CA THR A 358 -15.82 0.86 -21.75
C THR A 358 -16.48 -0.40 -22.28
N VAL A 359 -15.82 -1.03 -23.24
CA VAL A 359 -16.17 -2.36 -23.76
C VAL A 359 -14.98 -3.27 -23.51
N SER A 360 -15.24 -4.43 -22.95
CA SER A 360 -14.23 -5.46 -22.75
C SER A 360 -14.72 -6.79 -23.29
N TYR A 361 -13.79 -7.56 -23.83
CA TYR A 361 -14.03 -8.91 -24.28
C TYR A 361 -12.91 -9.82 -23.82
N THR A 362 -13.28 -10.97 -23.25
CA THR A 362 -12.35 -12.00 -22.85
C THR A 362 -12.64 -13.26 -23.63
N HIS A 363 -11.61 -13.86 -24.21
CA HIS A 363 -11.71 -15.14 -24.89
C HIS A 363 -10.79 -16.15 -24.21
N LEU A 364 -11.34 -17.33 -23.92
CA LEU A 364 -10.64 -18.50 -23.41
C LEU A 364 -10.63 -19.56 -24.51
N THR A 365 -9.44 -19.92 -24.97
CA THR A 365 -9.26 -21.10 -25.83
C THR A 365 -9.18 -22.34 -24.95
N LEU A 366 -10.25 -23.11 -24.88
CA LEU A 366 -10.22 -24.42 -24.23
C LEU A 366 -9.39 -25.40 -25.06
N PRO A 367 -8.61 -26.29 -24.44
CA PRO A 367 -7.86 -27.33 -25.15
C PRO A 367 -8.77 -28.34 -25.86
#